data_ac8df7021f146461954676533c69c304
#
_entry.id   ac8df7021f146461954676533c69c304
#
_cell.length_a   1.000
_cell.length_b   1.000
_cell.length_c   1.000
_cell.angle_alpha   90.00
_cell.angle_beta   90.00
_cell.angle_gamma   90.00
#
_symmetry.space_group_name_H-M   'P 1'
#
loop_
_entity.id
_entity.type
_entity.pdbx_description
1 polymer ?
#
loop_
_entity_poly.entity_id
_entity_poly.type
_entity_poly.pdbx_seq_one_letter_code
_entity_poly.pdbx_strand_id
1 'polypeptide(L)'
;KEITIEAIKNNTKEFKIFKKDLDIHDSISLNQNISSDEKDFLRIALRVLKKYDCIPNEGYDIEIKSEIPINSGLSSSSALIVAWVNFLLSTFSDKSISPKILADLSYEIEVLEMNGSGGKMDQYTIASGKTIFLDTKSNKIESFDHNLCDMIIGVSNKPKDTQGLLRKLKENSLKSIETVKDRLTDFNLYDEENINIISHLDFLEDYLKPYFKAAVGNYKITMDAKKEFLNSNLNINKISELMNSHHNYLKDDLKITTPEIDKMIDVSFENGAVGSKIVGSGGGGSIVSLSTNSNTSNKIVSELKSIGVKDAFIARKGNGPTIYYE
;
A
#
# COMPACT_ATOMS: atom_id res chain seq x y z
N LYS A 1 14.60 -2.40 1.46
CA LYS A 1 14.00 -3.75 1.37
C LYS A 1 13.23 -3.86 0.07
N GLU A 2 13.40 -4.96 -0.64
CA GLU A 2 12.85 -5.18 -1.98
C GLU A 2 12.41 -6.64 -2.16
N ILE A 3 11.75 -6.91 -3.28
CA ILE A 3 11.50 -8.26 -3.79
C ILE A 3 12.32 -8.41 -5.07
N THR A 4 13.08 -9.50 -5.14
CA THR A 4 13.89 -9.87 -6.30
C THR A 4 13.32 -11.11 -6.95
N ILE A 5 13.24 -11.11 -8.28
CA ILE A 5 12.92 -12.28 -9.10
C ILE A 5 14.11 -12.53 -10.01
N GLU A 6 14.78 -13.66 -9.81
CA GLU A 6 15.85 -14.15 -10.70
C GLU A 6 15.28 -15.28 -11.56
N ALA A 7 15.44 -15.20 -12.88
CA ALA A 7 14.83 -16.14 -13.79
C ALA A 7 15.81 -16.60 -14.87
N ILE A 8 16.00 -17.90 -14.97
CA ILE A 8 16.90 -18.54 -15.95
C ILE A 8 16.08 -19.47 -16.83
N LYS A 9 16.20 -19.32 -18.15
CA LYS A 9 15.50 -20.17 -19.12
C LYS A 9 15.87 -21.64 -18.95
N ASN A 10 14.88 -22.54 -18.89
CA ASN A 10 15.09 -23.97 -18.60
C ASN A 10 14.74 -24.92 -19.74
N ASN A 11 14.44 -24.41 -20.94
CA ASN A 11 14.09 -25.20 -22.13
C ASN A 11 12.86 -26.14 -21.98
N THR A 12 11.98 -25.85 -21.02
CA THR A 12 10.73 -26.57 -20.79
C THR A 12 9.51 -25.69 -21.11
N LYS A 13 8.30 -26.19 -20.83
CA LYS A 13 7.05 -25.41 -20.84
C LYS A 13 6.51 -25.24 -19.42
N GLU A 14 7.40 -24.99 -18.48
CA GLU A 14 7.07 -24.91 -17.07
C GLU A 14 7.88 -23.83 -16.37
N PHE A 15 7.24 -23.03 -15.54
CA PHE A 15 7.90 -22.20 -14.54
C PHE A 15 8.12 -23.03 -13.29
N LYS A 16 9.38 -23.26 -12.92
CA LYS A 16 9.76 -23.86 -11.63
C LYS A 16 10.15 -22.76 -10.68
N ILE A 17 9.37 -22.58 -9.62
CA ILE A 17 9.45 -21.41 -8.75
C ILE A 17 9.92 -21.84 -7.37
N PHE A 18 11.00 -21.26 -6.91
CA PHE A 18 11.50 -21.40 -5.55
C PHE A 18 11.28 -20.08 -4.79
N LYS A 19 10.37 -20.09 -3.82
CA LYS A 19 10.10 -18.95 -2.91
C LYS A 19 11.06 -19.08 -1.72
N LYS A 20 12.23 -18.48 -1.83
CA LYS A 20 13.39 -18.68 -0.94
C LYS A 20 13.11 -18.38 0.53
N ASP A 21 12.37 -17.31 0.81
CA ASP A 21 12.08 -16.88 2.20
C ASP A 21 11.11 -17.82 2.92
N LEU A 22 10.35 -18.62 2.17
CA LEU A 22 9.36 -19.55 2.68
C LEU A 22 9.81 -21.00 2.57
N ASP A 23 10.93 -21.26 1.91
CA ASP A 23 11.40 -22.60 1.54
C ASP A 23 10.34 -23.42 0.80
N ILE A 24 9.63 -22.78 -0.13
CA ILE A 24 8.53 -23.38 -0.89
C ILE A 24 8.92 -23.52 -2.35
N HIS A 25 8.83 -24.77 -2.86
CA HIS A 25 8.92 -25.06 -4.29
C HIS A 25 7.52 -25.19 -4.88
N ASP A 26 7.30 -24.56 -6.04
CA ASP A 26 6.06 -24.57 -6.79
C ASP A 26 6.37 -24.72 -8.28
N SER A 27 5.38 -25.11 -9.08
CA SER A 27 5.51 -25.15 -10.53
C SER A 27 4.22 -24.74 -11.22
N ILE A 28 4.37 -24.10 -12.39
CA ILE A 28 3.27 -23.66 -13.23
C ILE A 28 3.50 -24.18 -14.65
N SER A 29 2.66 -25.13 -15.10
CA SER A 29 2.68 -25.59 -16.47
C SER A 29 2.08 -24.54 -17.41
N LEU A 30 2.81 -24.14 -18.46
CA LEU A 30 2.36 -23.17 -19.45
C LEU A 30 1.33 -23.74 -20.43
N ASN A 31 1.16 -25.06 -20.44
CA ASN A 31 0.17 -25.75 -21.29
C ASN A 31 -1.19 -25.90 -20.60
N GLN A 32 -1.28 -25.57 -19.31
CA GLN A 32 -2.50 -25.73 -18.52
C GLN A 32 -3.37 -24.48 -18.57
N ASN A 33 -4.68 -24.64 -18.72
CA ASN A 33 -5.61 -23.55 -18.53
C ASN A 33 -5.79 -23.26 -17.04
N ILE A 34 -5.66 -21.99 -16.68
CA ILE A 34 -5.83 -21.54 -15.30
C ILE A 34 -7.32 -21.30 -15.03
N SER A 35 -7.82 -21.95 -14.00
CA SER A 35 -9.23 -21.89 -13.57
C SER A 35 -9.64 -20.45 -13.20
N SER A 36 -10.93 -20.14 -13.39
CA SER A 36 -11.54 -18.90 -12.86
C SER A 36 -11.50 -18.82 -11.35
N ASP A 37 -11.50 -19.97 -10.66
CA ASP A 37 -11.51 -20.07 -9.19
C ASP A 37 -10.12 -20.12 -8.58
N GLU A 38 -9.07 -19.91 -9.40
CA GLU A 38 -7.69 -19.86 -8.94
C GLU A 38 -7.48 -18.75 -7.89
N LYS A 39 -6.68 -19.05 -6.86
CA LYS A 39 -6.38 -18.13 -5.75
C LYS A 39 -4.89 -17.75 -5.67
N ASP A 40 -4.05 -18.37 -6.46
CA ASP A 40 -2.62 -18.02 -6.53
C ASP A 40 -2.41 -16.87 -7.50
N PHE A 41 -1.84 -15.77 -7.01
CA PHE A 41 -1.59 -14.56 -7.79
C PHE A 41 -0.68 -14.77 -8.99
N LEU A 42 0.32 -15.67 -8.88
CA LEU A 42 1.26 -15.90 -9.97
C LEU A 42 0.55 -16.60 -11.15
N ARG A 43 -0.38 -17.50 -10.83
CA ARG A 43 -1.23 -18.18 -11.84
C ARG A 43 -2.28 -17.24 -12.41
N ILE A 44 -2.97 -16.46 -11.56
CA ILE A 44 -3.96 -15.48 -12.01
C ILE A 44 -3.31 -14.49 -13.00
N ALA A 45 -2.07 -14.05 -12.72
CA ALA A 45 -1.35 -13.16 -13.62
C ALA A 45 -1.23 -13.72 -15.04
N LEU A 46 -0.93 -15.00 -15.21
CA LEU A 46 -0.86 -15.63 -16.53
C LEU A 46 -2.22 -15.59 -17.26
N ARG A 47 -3.31 -15.83 -16.54
CA ARG A 47 -4.67 -15.76 -17.10
C ARG A 47 -5.05 -14.34 -17.51
N VAL A 48 -4.77 -13.36 -16.67
CA VAL A 48 -5.07 -11.94 -16.94
C VAL A 48 -4.23 -11.44 -18.11
N LEU A 49 -2.92 -11.66 -18.07
CA LEU A 49 -1.99 -11.13 -19.08
C LEU A 49 -2.21 -11.74 -20.46
N LYS A 50 -2.77 -12.94 -20.56
CA LYS A 50 -3.19 -13.53 -21.83
C LYS A 50 -4.18 -12.65 -22.60
N LYS A 51 -5.05 -11.92 -21.90
CA LYS A 51 -5.98 -10.94 -22.49
C LYS A 51 -5.26 -9.74 -23.14
N TYR A 52 -4.00 -9.53 -22.78
CA TYR A 52 -3.15 -8.43 -23.23
C TYR A 52 -2.01 -8.90 -24.15
N ASP A 53 -2.17 -10.06 -24.77
CA ASP A 53 -1.21 -10.68 -25.70
C ASP A 53 0.15 -11.02 -25.07
N CYS A 54 0.22 -11.14 -23.76
CA CYS A 54 1.39 -11.65 -23.05
C CYS A 54 1.18 -13.14 -22.75
N ILE A 55 1.76 -13.99 -23.57
CA ILE A 55 1.59 -15.45 -23.50
C ILE A 55 2.96 -16.08 -23.34
N PRO A 56 3.33 -16.52 -22.13
CA PRO A 56 4.59 -17.24 -21.94
C PRO A 56 4.65 -18.50 -22.81
N ASN A 57 5.72 -18.59 -23.57
CA ASN A 57 5.96 -19.69 -24.52
C ASN A 57 7.22 -20.49 -24.20
N GLU A 58 7.95 -20.15 -23.15
CA GLU A 58 9.18 -20.79 -22.68
C GLU A 58 9.20 -20.87 -21.17
N GLY A 59 9.74 -21.97 -20.63
CA GLY A 59 9.85 -22.19 -19.20
C GLY A 59 11.10 -21.55 -18.59
N TYR A 60 11.02 -21.27 -17.29
CA TYR A 60 12.08 -20.66 -16.50
C TYR A 60 12.21 -21.35 -15.15
N ASP A 61 13.43 -21.48 -14.66
CA ASP A 61 13.73 -21.72 -13.28
C ASP A 61 13.81 -20.35 -12.59
N ILE A 62 12.98 -20.14 -11.55
CA ILE A 62 12.70 -18.82 -10.99
C ILE A 62 12.95 -18.87 -9.48
N GLU A 63 13.83 -18.02 -8.98
CA GLU A 63 13.98 -17.76 -7.54
C GLU A 63 13.29 -16.43 -7.19
N ILE A 64 12.42 -16.47 -6.19
CA ILE A 64 11.78 -15.27 -5.62
C ILE A 64 12.32 -15.09 -4.21
N LYS A 65 12.88 -13.90 -3.93
CA LYS A 65 13.35 -13.49 -2.61
C LYS A 65 12.70 -12.19 -2.18
N SER A 66 12.18 -12.14 -0.95
CA SER A 66 11.59 -10.94 -0.35
C SER A 66 12.33 -10.52 0.90
N GLU A 67 12.71 -9.26 0.98
CA GLU A 67 13.18 -8.63 2.22
C GLU A 67 12.04 -7.92 2.96
N ILE A 68 10.88 -7.75 2.31
CA ILE A 68 9.72 -7.05 2.87
C ILE A 68 9.00 -7.99 3.83
N PRO A 69 8.82 -7.63 5.11
CA PRO A 69 8.13 -8.47 6.08
C PRO A 69 6.72 -8.84 5.64
N ILE A 70 6.43 -10.14 5.65
CA ILE A 70 5.12 -10.67 5.23
C ILE A 70 4.06 -10.37 6.30
N ASN A 71 2.82 -10.07 5.87
CA ASN A 71 1.66 -9.74 6.72
C ASN A 71 1.90 -8.58 7.70
N SER A 72 2.76 -7.64 7.34
CA SER A 72 3.14 -6.49 8.17
C SER A 72 2.47 -5.17 7.80
N GLY A 73 1.64 -5.13 6.74
CA GLY A 73 1.06 -3.89 6.23
C GLY A 73 1.98 -3.09 5.30
N LEU A 74 3.13 -3.66 4.92
CA LEU A 74 4.12 -3.03 4.03
C LEU A 74 3.98 -3.46 2.56
N SER A 75 2.79 -3.90 2.16
CA SER A 75 2.42 -4.20 0.77
C SER A 75 3.30 -5.24 0.07
N SER A 76 3.79 -6.27 0.82
CA SER A 76 4.65 -7.33 0.27
C SER A 76 3.98 -8.10 -0.87
N SER A 77 2.66 -8.36 -0.80
CA SER A 77 1.91 -9.00 -1.88
C SER A 77 1.87 -8.16 -3.15
N SER A 78 1.56 -6.87 -3.01
CA SER A 78 1.53 -5.94 -4.14
C SER A 78 2.91 -5.77 -4.79
N ALA A 79 3.98 -5.75 -3.97
CA ALA A 79 5.34 -5.71 -4.48
C ALA A 79 5.70 -6.98 -5.28
N LEU A 80 5.29 -8.17 -4.79
CA LEU A 80 5.47 -9.43 -5.51
C LEU A 80 4.73 -9.43 -6.83
N ILE A 81 3.46 -9.00 -6.85
CA ILE A 81 2.65 -9.01 -8.05
C ILE A 81 3.18 -8.02 -9.08
N VAL A 82 3.56 -6.80 -8.67
CA VAL A 82 4.17 -5.81 -9.55
C VAL A 82 5.48 -6.35 -10.16
N ALA A 83 6.34 -6.97 -9.36
CA ALA A 83 7.58 -7.57 -9.85
C ALA A 83 7.30 -8.73 -10.83
N TRP A 84 6.33 -9.59 -10.52
CA TRP A 84 5.94 -10.73 -11.35
C TRP A 84 5.33 -10.29 -12.69
N VAL A 85 4.40 -9.34 -12.68
CA VAL A 85 3.80 -8.79 -13.90
C VAL A 85 4.85 -8.08 -14.75
N ASN A 86 5.78 -7.34 -14.11
CA ASN A 86 6.88 -6.70 -14.81
C ASN A 86 7.81 -7.73 -15.50
N PHE A 87 8.16 -8.82 -14.81
CA PHE A 87 8.92 -9.93 -15.38
C PHE A 87 8.20 -10.53 -16.60
N LEU A 88 6.93 -10.89 -16.46
CA LEU A 88 6.17 -11.52 -17.53
C LEU A 88 6.04 -10.62 -18.76
N LEU A 89 5.67 -9.34 -18.55
CA LEU A 89 5.50 -8.39 -19.65
C LEU A 89 6.83 -8.12 -20.37
N SER A 90 7.92 -7.94 -19.62
CA SER A 90 9.23 -7.64 -20.21
C SER A 90 9.85 -8.84 -20.93
N THR A 91 9.46 -10.06 -20.53
CA THR A 91 10.00 -11.29 -21.15
C THR A 91 9.16 -11.77 -22.33
N PHE A 92 7.83 -11.61 -22.28
CA PHE A 92 6.90 -12.25 -23.21
C PHE A 92 5.96 -11.28 -23.93
N SER A 93 6.20 -9.97 -23.87
CA SER A 93 5.42 -8.98 -24.60
C SER A 93 6.32 -7.99 -25.32
N ASP A 94 5.99 -7.68 -26.56
CA ASP A 94 6.69 -6.64 -27.34
C ASP A 94 6.15 -5.23 -27.04
N LYS A 95 5.17 -5.11 -26.14
CA LYS A 95 4.51 -3.82 -25.83
C LYS A 95 5.32 -3.02 -24.81
N SER A 96 5.39 -1.72 -25.05
CA SER A 96 5.99 -0.79 -24.07
C SER A 96 5.20 -0.81 -22.76
N ILE A 97 5.89 -1.00 -21.64
CA ILE A 97 5.32 -1.08 -20.30
C ILE A 97 5.46 0.29 -19.64
N SER A 98 4.34 0.98 -19.45
CA SER A 98 4.31 2.18 -18.61
C SER A 98 4.03 1.80 -17.15
N PRO A 99 4.49 2.62 -16.16
CA PRO A 99 4.13 2.39 -14.77
C PRO A 99 2.62 2.29 -14.53
N LYS A 100 1.82 3.03 -15.31
CA LYS A 100 0.36 2.97 -15.22
C LYS A 100 -0.20 1.61 -15.67
N ILE A 101 0.25 1.09 -16.80
CA ILE A 101 -0.18 -0.23 -17.31
C ILE A 101 0.20 -1.31 -16.30
N LEU A 102 1.42 -1.25 -15.78
CA LEU A 102 1.89 -2.20 -14.77
C LEU A 102 1.04 -2.15 -13.50
N ALA A 103 0.69 -0.96 -13.03
CA ALA A 103 -0.17 -0.77 -11.86
C ALA A 103 -1.60 -1.28 -12.11
N ASP A 104 -2.20 -0.94 -13.27
CA ASP A 104 -3.56 -1.37 -13.62
C ASP A 104 -3.68 -2.90 -13.65
N LEU A 105 -2.74 -3.57 -14.30
CA LEU A 105 -2.72 -5.03 -14.40
C LEU A 105 -2.47 -5.70 -13.04
N SER A 106 -1.55 -5.15 -12.25
CA SER A 106 -1.28 -5.66 -10.90
C SER A 106 -2.50 -5.50 -9.98
N TYR A 107 -3.22 -4.38 -10.10
CA TYR A 107 -4.47 -4.16 -9.37
C TYR A 107 -5.59 -5.13 -9.83
N GLU A 108 -5.73 -5.36 -11.15
CA GLU A 108 -6.69 -6.33 -11.69
C GLU A 108 -6.43 -7.72 -11.07
N ILE A 109 -5.18 -8.17 -11.06
CA ILE A 109 -4.78 -9.48 -10.54
C ILE A 109 -5.01 -9.59 -9.03
N GLU A 110 -4.50 -8.63 -8.25
CA GLU A 110 -4.50 -8.74 -6.78
C GLU A 110 -5.86 -8.44 -6.16
N VAL A 111 -6.62 -7.52 -6.75
CA VAL A 111 -7.84 -7.01 -6.11
C VAL A 111 -9.10 -7.46 -6.85
N LEU A 112 -9.18 -7.27 -8.16
CA LEU A 112 -10.42 -7.55 -8.89
C LEU A 112 -10.67 -9.06 -9.05
N GLU A 113 -9.68 -9.80 -9.53
CA GLU A 113 -9.79 -11.25 -9.74
C GLU A 113 -9.92 -12.04 -8.42
N MET A 114 -9.43 -11.47 -7.32
CA MET A 114 -9.53 -12.06 -5.98
C MET A 114 -10.77 -11.59 -5.19
N ASN A 115 -11.60 -10.70 -5.75
CA ASN A 115 -12.69 -10.04 -5.02
C ASN A 115 -12.22 -9.40 -3.71
N GLY A 116 -11.03 -8.81 -3.73
CA GLY A 116 -10.39 -8.21 -2.57
C GLY A 116 -11.01 -6.85 -2.18
N SER A 117 -10.85 -6.47 -0.92
CA SER A 117 -11.32 -5.16 -0.42
C SER A 117 -10.30 -4.03 -0.62
N GLY A 118 -9.09 -4.34 -1.11
CA GLY A 118 -8.00 -3.39 -1.27
C GLY A 118 -8.31 -2.26 -2.27
N GLY A 119 -7.62 -1.13 -2.08
CA GLY A 119 -7.61 -0.02 -3.03
C GLY A 119 -6.45 -0.13 -4.02
N LYS A 120 -6.28 0.91 -4.83
CA LYS A 120 -5.25 0.99 -5.88
C LYS A 120 -3.88 1.49 -5.40
N MET A 121 -3.78 1.97 -4.16
CA MET A 121 -2.65 2.73 -3.66
C MET A 121 -1.32 1.98 -3.81
N ASP A 122 -1.28 0.72 -3.38
CA ASP A 122 -0.05 -0.05 -3.26
C ASP A 122 0.57 -0.34 -4.63
N GLN A 123 -0.21 -0.90 -5.55
CA GLN A 123 0.26 -1.25 -6.90
C GLN A 123 0.74 -0.02 -7.68
N TYR A 124 -0.01 1.09 -7.57
CA TYR A 124 0.32 2.33 -8.28
C TYR A 124 1.57 3.01 -7.70
N THR A 125 1.72 3.02 -6.38
CA THR A 125 2.92 3.58 -5.73
C THR A 125 4.16 2.77 -6.07
N ILE A 126 4.08 1.44 -5.99
CA ILE A 126 5.19 0.53 -6.28
C ILE A 126 5.59 0.63 -7.76
N ALA A 127 4.63 0.56 -8.67
CA ALA A 127 4.90 0.67 -10.10
C ALA A 127 5.50 2.03 -10.51
N SER A 128 5.10 3.11 -9.83
CA SER A 128 5.62 4.45 -10.08
C SER A 128 7.01 4.69 -9.52
N GLY A 129 7.38 4.03 -8.41
CA GLY A 129 8.64 4.27 -7.71
C GLY A 129 8.82 5.70 -7.18
N LYS A 130 7.73 6.41 -6.96
CA LYS A 130 7.71 7.83 -6.56
C LYS A 130 6.69 8.08 -5.46
N THR A 131 6.78 9.24 -4.83
CA THR A 131 5.65 9.77 -4.08
C THR A 131 4.58 10.20 -5.08
N ILE A 132 3.36 9.71 -4.92
CA ILE A 132 2.26 10.00 -5.84
C ILE A 132 1.02 10.51 -5.12
N PHE A 133 0.26 11.35 -5.81
CA PHE A 133 -1.16 11.56 -5.56
C PHE A 133 -1.94 10.80 -6.63
N LEU A 134 -2.84 9.93 -6.20
CA LEU A 134 -3.71 9.14 -7.07
C LEU A 134 -5.15 9.58 -6.87
N ASP A 135 -5.75 10.19 -7.88
CA ASP A 135 -7.19 10.36 -7.95
C ASP A 135 -7.84 9.04 -8.38
N THR A 136 -8.43 8.35 -7.43
CA THR A 136 -9.02 7.02 -7.66
C THR A 136 -10.28 7.06 -8.52
N LYS A 137 -10.93 8.21 -8.71
CA LYS A 137 -12.09 8.40 -9.57
C LYS A 137 -11.69 8.48 -11.04
N SER A 138 -10.69 9.30 -11.35
CA SER A 138 -10.21 9.51 -12.74
C SER A 138 -9.03 8.62 -13.10
N ASN A 139 -8.42 7.91 -12.13
CA ASN A 139 -7.14 7.20 -12.25
C ASN A 139 -5.98 8.09 -12.71
N LYS A 140 -6.06 9.39 -12.41
CA LYS A 140 -5.00 10.34 -12.69
C LYS A 140 -3.94 10.27 -11.62
N ILE A 141 -2.68 10.18 -12.05
CA ILE A 141 -1.50 10.14 -11.18
C ILE A 141 -0.76 11.46 -11.33
N GLU A 142 -0.43 12.07 -10.20
CA GLU A 142 0.52 13.17 -10.09
C GLU A 142 1.70 12.68 -9.24
N SER A 143 2.93 12.84 -9.71
CA SER A 143 4.13 12.37 -9.01
C SER A 143 4.98 13.53 -8.53
N PHE A 144 5.62 13.34 -7.37
CA PHE A 144 6.44 14.32 -6.71
C PHE A 144 7.84 13.76 -6.47
N ASP A 145 8.86 14.59 -6.75
CA ASP A 145 10.27 14.19 -6.63
C ASP A 145 10.95 14.75 -5.36
N HIS A 146 10.17 15.21 -4.39
CA HIS A 146 10.72 15.68 -3.12
C HIS A 146 11.45 14.57 -2.36
N ASN A 147 12.57 14.92 -1.78
CA ASN A 147 13.24 14.09 -0.79
C ASN A 147 12.53 14.30 0.56
N LEU A 148 11.84 13.27 0.99
CA LEU A 148 11.36 13.18 2.36
C LEU A 148 12.56 12.97 3.30
N CYS A 149 12.38 13.36 4.57
CA CYS A 149 13.31 12.98 5.62
C CYS A 149 13.33 11.44 5.83
N ASP A 150 14.16 10.96 6.75
CA ASP A 150 14.22 9.53 7.04
C ASP A 150 12.85 9.01 7.48
N MET A 151 12.44 7.88 6.90
CA MET A 151 11.25 7.13 7.27
C MET A 151 11.66 5.92 8.08
N ILE A 152 11.29 5.88 9.35
CA ILE A 152 11.54 4.75 10.23
C ILE A 152 10.32 3.83 10.22
N ILE A 153 10.52 2.59 9.87
CA ILE A 153 9.49 1.55 9.92
C ILE A 153 9.68 0.74 11.19
N GLY A 154 8.61 0.61 11.97
CA GLY A 154 8.52 -0.36 13.06
C GLY A 154 7.52 -1.45 12.70
N VAL A 155 7.88 -2.71 12.85
CA VAL A 155 7.02 -3.88 12.55
C VAL A 155 6.60 -4.53 13.85
N SER A 156 5.31 -4.56 14.16
CA SER A 156 4.79 -5.18 15.37
C SER A 156 4.81 -6.70 15.31
N ASN A 157 4.69 -7.35 16.47
CA ASN A 157 4.56 -8.81 16.55
C ASN A 157 3.17 -9.31 16.14
N LYS A 158 2.18 -8.43 16.05
CA LYS A 158 0.83 -8.79 15.60
C LYS A 158 0.73 -8.66 14.08
N PRO A 159 0.41 -9.74 13.37
CA PRO A 159 0.07 -9.64 11.95
C PRO A 159 -1.19 -8.76 11.80
N LYS A 160 -1.29 -8.07 10.67
CA LYS A 160 -2.48 -7.28 10.36
C LYS A 160 -3.71 -8.20 10.20
N ASP A 161 -4.85 -7.80 10.77
CA ASP A 161 -6.16 -8.39 10.43
C ASP A 161 -6.79 -7.60 9.28
N THR A 162 -6.70 -8.14 8.06
CA THR A 162 -6.89 -7.31 6.88
C THR A 162 -8.28 -7.40 6.27
N GLN A 163 -8.83 -8.59 6.09
CA GLN A 163 -10.00 -8.73 5.19
C GLN A 163 -11.31 -8.29 5.83
N GLY A 164 -11.58 -8.71 7.06
CA GLY A 164 -12.82 -8.36 7.76
C GLY A 164 -12.87 -6.89 8.15
N LEU A 165 -11.76 -6.37 8.69
CA LEU A 165 -11.65 -4.98 9.14
C LEU A 165 -11.80 -4.00 7.97
N LEU A 166 -11.03 -4.16 6.88
CA LEU A 166 -11.10 -3.28 5.71
C LEU A 166 -12.48 -3.26 5.06
N ARG A 167 -13.14 -4.42 4.97
CA ARG A 167 -14.50 -4.50 4.43
C ARG A 167 -15.47 -3.67 5.27
N LYS A 168 -15.47 -3.87 6.59
CA LYS A 168 -16.31 -3.11 7.52
C LYS A 168 -16.05 -1.60 7.44
N LEU A 169 -14.78 -1.19 7.42
CA LEU A 169 -14.40 0.23 7.29
C LEU A 169 -14.95 0.82 6.01
N LYS A 170 -14.76 0.13 4.87
CA LYS A 170 -15.23 0.58 3.56
C LYS A 170 -16.76 0.68 3.51
N GLU A 171 -17.46 -0.36 3.93
CA GLU A 171 -18.93 -0.40 3.92
C GLU A 171 -19.54 0.72 4.77
N ASN A 172 -19.05 0.89 6.01
CA ASN A 172 -19.56 1.94 6.89
C ASN A 172 -19.19 3.35 6.43
N SER A 173 -18.00 3.56 5.86
CA SER A 173 -17.61 4.84 5.28
C SER A 173 -18.51 5.20 4.09
N LEU A 174 -18.74 4.26 3.16
CA LEU A 174 -19.63 4.47 2.03
C LEU A 174 -21.07 4.74 2.50
N LYS A 175 -21.60 3.91 3.41
CA LYS A 175 -22.95 4.09 3.98
C LYS A 175 -23.11 5.46 4.63
N SER A 176 -22.10 5.92 5.39
CA SER A 176 -22.16 7.24 6.03
C SER A 176 -22.24 8.39 5.02
N ILE A 177 -21.42 8.30 3.94
CA ILE A 177 -21.43 9.30 2.86
C ILE A 177 -22.75 9.30 2.10
N GLU A 178 -23.30 8.12 1.75
CA GLU A 178 -24.59 7.97 1.07
C GLU A 178 -25.72 8.53 1.92
N THR A 179 -25.74 8.23 3.22
CA THR A 179 -26.76 8.76 4.14
C THR A 179 -26.79 10.30 4.16
N VAL A 180 -25.61 10.94 4.13
CA VAL A 180 -25.55 12.42 4.06
C VAL A 180 -26.01 12.92 2.69
N LYS A 181 -25.62 12.27 1.60
CA LYS A 181 -26.06 12.62 0.23
C LYS A 181 -27.57 12.54 0.06
N ASP A 182 -28.22 11.54 0.65
CA ASP A 182 -29.68 11.38 0.58
C ASP A 182 -30.43 12.51 1.32
N ARG A 183 -29.78 13.16 2.28
CA ARG A 183 -30.33 14.27 3.05
C ARG A 183 -29.98 15.64 2.47
N LEU A 184 -28.87 15.76 1.78
CA LEU A 184 -28.32 16.99 1.22
C LEU A 184 -27.98 16.77 -0.26
N THR A 185 -28.84 17.20 -1.15
CA THR A 185 -28.72 17.00 -2.61
C THR A 185 -27.47 17.67 -3.22
N ASP A 186 -26.98 18.71 -2.59
CA ASP A 186 -25.79 19.47 -2.98
C ASP A 186 -24.51 19.04 -2.24
N PHE A 187 -24.59 18.02 -1.38
CA PHE A 187 -23.40 17.49 -0.70
C PHE A 187 -22.40 16.90 -1.69
N ASN A 188 -21.20 17.46 -1.67
CA ASN A 188 -20.08 16.99 -2.48
C ASN A 188 -18.87 16.72 -1.58
N LEU A 189 -18.48 15.44 -1.43
CA LEU A 189 -17.31 15.03 -0.65
C LEU A 189 -16.02 15.71 -1.12
N TYR A 190 -15.94 16.12 -2.39
CA TYR A 190 -14.78 16.73 -3.00
C TYR A 190 -14.75 18.26 -2.89
N ASP A 191 -15.74 18.86 -2.27
CA ASP A 191 -15.79 20.30 -1.99
C ASP A 191 -15.22 20.58 -0.59
N GLU A 192 -13.89 20.72 -0.52
CA GLU A 192 -13.16 20.86 0.74
C GLU A 192 -13.55 22.11 1.56
N GLU A 193 -13.95 23.18 0.88
CA GLU A 193 -14.23 24.48 1.51
C GLU A 193 -15.61 24.52 2.16
N ASN A 194 -16.57 23.79 1.60
CA ASN A 194 -17.98 23.87 2.00
C ASN A 194 -18.43 22.71 2.91
N ILE A 195 -17.58 21.69 3.15
CA ILE A 195 -17.97 20.60 4.05
C ILE A 195 -17.87 21.04 5.50
N ASN A 196 -19.01 21.28 6.13
CA ASN A 196 -19.10 21.40 7.58
C ASN A 196 -19.35 20.01 8.20
N ILE A 197 -18.30 19.33 8.62
CA ILE A 197 -18.37 17.98 9.20
C ILE A 197 -19.38 17.94 10.36
N ILE A 198 -19.37 18.94 11.24
CA ILE A 198 -20.18 18.95 12.47
C ILE A 198 -21.66 18.97 12.15
N SER A 199 -22.10 19.84 11.25
CA SER A 199 -23.54 19.94 10.89
C SER A 199 -24.06 18.70 10.16
N HIS A 200 -23.19 17.96 9.46
CA HIS A 200 -23.59 16.76 8.75
C HIS A 200 -23.73 15.53 9.66
N LEU A 201 -23.14 15.55 10.88
CA LEU A 201 -23.25 14.44 11.82
C LEU A 201 -24.69 14.23 12.33
N ASP A 202 -25.52 15.26 12.34
CA ASP A 202 -26.90 15.16 12.80
C ASP A 202 -27.78 14.30 11.89
N PHE A 203 -27.35 14.05 10.65
CA PHE A 203 -28.01 13.16 9.70
C PHE A 203 -27.66 11.69 9.89
N LEU A 204 -26.68 11.38 10.74
CA LEU A 204 -26.09 10.05 10.87
C LEU A 204 -26.45 9.39 12.21
N GLU A 205 -26.71 8.09 12.15
CA GLU A 205 -26.72 7.25 13.34
C GLU A 205 -25.34 7.27 14.03
N ASP A 206 -25.31 7.17 15.35
CA ASP A 206 -24.09 7.35 16.14
C ASP A 206 -22.95 6.45 15.70
N TYR A 207 -23.23 5.21 15.31
CA TYR A 207 -22.20 4.27 14.86
C TYR A 207 -21.56 4.66 13.51
N LEU A 208 -22.22 5.47 12.68
CA LEU A 208 -21.71 5.94 11.38
C LEU A 208 -20.89 7.24 11.48
N LYS A 209 -21.12 8.03 12.54
CA LYS A 209 -20.45 9.32 12.74
C LYS A 209 -18.93 9.26 12.67
N PRO A 210 -18.25 8.29 13.35
CA PRO A 210 -16.79 8.16 13.26
C PRO A 210 -16.28 7.88 11.84
N TYR A 211 -16.99 7.05 11.09
CA TYR A 211 -16.60 6.71 9.70
C TYR A 211 -16.72 7.92 8.78
N PHE A 212 -17.79 8.72 8.93
CA PHE A 212 -17.96 9.96 8.16
C PHE A 212 -16.86 10.97 8.50
N LYS A 213 -16.60 11.21 9.78
CA LYS A 213 -15.52 12.10 10.24
C LYS A 213 -14.19 11.69 9.65
N ALA A 214 -13.84 10.41 9.74
CA ALA A 214 -12.59 9.90 9.22
C ALA A 214 -12.53 10.00 7.68
N ALA A 215 -13.61 9.69 6.97
CA ALA A 215 -13.63 9.77 5.50
C ALA A 215 -13.39 11.21 5.01
N VAL A 216 -14.15 12.17 5.55
CA VAL A 216 -14.02 13.58 5.16
C VAL A 216 -12.69 14.17 5.65
N GLY A 217 -12.31 13.90 6.91
CA GLY A 217 -11.07 14.41 7.49
C GLY A 217 -9.83 13.90 6.76
N ASN A 218 -9.78 12.60 6.43
CA ASN A 218 -8.68 12.01 5.67
C ASN A 218 -8.62 12.56 4.23
N TYR A 219 -9.75 12.84 3.61
CA TYR A 219 -9.78 13.50 2.31
C TYR A 219 -9.15 14.90 2.38
N LYS A 220 -9.57 15.75 3.34
CA LYS A 220 -8.99 17.08 3.55
C LYS A 220 -7.48 17.01 3.79
N ILE A 221 -7.03 16.12 4.70
CA ILE A 221 -5.61 15.91 4.97
C ILE A 221 -4.86 15.53 3.69
N THR A 222 -5.43 14.66 2.86
CA THR A 222 -4.81 14.25 1.60
C THR A 222 -4.66 15.43 0.65
N MET A 223 -5.68 16.28 0.54
CA MET A 223 -5.64 17.46 -0.32
C MET A 223 -4.67 18.52 0.20
N ASP A 224 -4.61 18.73 1.51
CA ASP A 224 -3.62 19.63 2.12
C ASP A 224 -2.18 19.12 1.96
N ALA A 225 -1.97 17.81 2.09
CA ALA A 225 -0.68 17.19 1.80
C ALA A 225 -0.31 17.36 0.31
N LYS A 226 -1.26 17.15 -0.61
CA LYS A 226 -1.05 17.39 -2.04
C LYS A 226 -0.63 18.84 -2.31
N LYS A 227 -1.32 19.82 -1.71
CA LYS A 227 -0.96 21.26 -1.84
C LYS A 227 0.48 21.49 -1.36
N GLU A 228 0.88 20.86 -0.25
CA GLU A 228 2.24 20.98 0.28
C GLU A 228 3.28 20.33 -0.65
N PHE A 229 2.99 19.16 -1.23
CA PHE A 229 3.87 18.51 -2.20
C PHE A 229 4.01 19.27 -3.54
N LEU A 230 3.09 20.18 -3.87
CA LEU A 230 3.20 21.07 -5.04
C LEU A 230 4.12 22.27 -4.81
N ASN A 231 4.47 22.59 -3.57
CA ASN A 231 5.41 23.66 -3.26
C ASN A 231 6.82 23.26 -3.66
N SER A 232 7.62 24.20 -4.15
CA SER A 232 9.03 23.96 -4.51
C SER A 232 9.87 23.49 -3.31
N ASN A 233 9.55 23.97 -2.12
CA ASN A 233 10.19 23.60 -0.86
C ASN A 233 9.17 22.90 0.05
N LEU A 234 9.31 21.60 0.19
CA LEU A 234 8.43 20.79 1.03
C LEU A 234 8.64 21.10 2.53
N ASN A 235 7.60 21.50 3.22
CA ASN A 235 7.62 21.71 4.66
C ASN A 235 7.36 20.38 5.39
N ILE A 236 8.43 19.74 5.86
CA ILE A 236 8.36 18.47 6.58
C ILE A 236 7.54 18.57 7.87
N ASN A 237 7.60 19.68 8.59
CA ASN A 237 6.78 19.86 9.79
C ASN A 237 5.28 19.84 9.44
N LYS A 238 4.89 20.51 8.36
CA LYS A 238 3.50 20.49 7.89
C LYS A 238 3.04 19.09 7.48
N ILE A 239 3.85 18.35 6.74
CA ILE A 239 3.58 16.95 6.39
C ILE A 239 3.46 16.08 7.65
N SER A 240 4.32 16.30 8.64
CA SER A 240 4.28 15.58 9.92
C SER A 240 3.00 15.85 10.70
N GLU A 241 2.55 17.11 10.77
CA GLU A 241 1.29 17.49 11.40
C GLU A 241 0.09 16.81 10.71
N LEU A 242 0.06 16.82 9.37
CA LEU A 242 -0.98 16.16 8.59
C LEU A 242 -0.98 14.64 8.81
N MET A 243 0.21 14.04 8.88
CA MET A 243 0.39 12.63 9.15
C MET A 243 -0.11 12.25 10.56
N ASN A 244 0.17 13.07 11.57
CA ASN A 244 -0.31 12.89 12.95
C ASN A 244 -1.83 13.04 13.01
N SER A 245 -2.39 14.05 12.34
CA SER A 245 -3.84 14.25 12.26
C SER A 245 -4.55 13.08 11.58
N HIS A 246 -3.96 12.52 10.51
CA HIS A 246 -4.45 11.30 9.90
C HIS A 246 -4.44 10.12 10.88
N HIS A 247 -3.34 9.95 11.64
CA HIS A 247 -3.26 8.89 12.65
C HIS A 247 -4.37 9.00 13.70
N ASN A 248 -4.69 10.22 14.14
CA ASN A 248 -5.75 10.45 15.12
C ASN A 248 -7.12 9.97 14.62
N TYR A 249 -7.50 10.22 13.36
CA TYR A 249 -8.71 9.63 12.78
C TYR A 249 -8.69 8.10 12.77
N LEU A 250 -7.53 7.50 12.46
CA LEU A 250 -7.39 6.04 12.45
C LEU A 250 -7.50 5.44 13.86
N LYS A 251 -6.92 6.11 14.86
CA LYS A 251 -6.91 5.69 16.26
C LYS A 251 -8.25 5.98 16.95
N ASP A 252 -8.71 7.22 16.91
CA ASP A 252 -9.79 7.72 17.77
C ASP A 252 -11.18 7.47 17.18
N ASP A 253 -11.33 7.64 15.87
CA ASP A 253 -12.61 7.43 15.18
C ASP A 253 -12.75 6.00 14.67
N LEU A 254 -11.77 5.48 13.91
CA LEU A 254 -11.85 4.16 13.30
C LEU A 254 -11.42 2.99 14.21
N LYS A 255 -10.72 3.28 15.32
CA LYS A 255 -10.27 2.28 16.32
C LYS A 255 -9.45 1.14 15.70
N ILE A 256 -8.57 1.44 14.74
CA ILE A 256 -7.79 0.42 14.03
C ILE A 256 -6.37 0.23 14.59
N THR A 257 -6.01 0.93 15.64
CA THR A 257 -4.73 0.72 16.33
C THR A 257 -4.83 -0.40 17.37
N THR A 258 -3.69 -0.84 17.86
CA THR A 258 -3.56 -1.79 18.97
C THR A 258 -2.67 -1.19 20.05
N PRO A 259 -2.73 -1.67 21.30
CA PRO A 259 -1.82 -1.17 22.35
C PRO A 259 -0.34 -1.27 21.99
N GLU A 260 0.06 -2.29 21.21
CA GLU A 260 1.44 -2.41 20.72
C GLU A 260 1.78 -1.31 19.71
N ILE A 261 0.88 -1.04 18.74
CA ILE A 261 1.05 0.05 17.77
C ILE A 261 1.11 1.40 18.48
N ASP A 262 0.22 1.64 19.43
CA ASP A 262 0.22 2.90 20.21
C ASP A 262 1.53 3.07 20.95
N LYS A 263 2.02 2.03 21.64
CA LYS A 263 3.32 2.05 22.32
C LYS A 263 4.49 2.33 21.36
N MET A 264 4.47 1.74 20.17
CA MET A 264 5.52 1.99 19.17
C MET A 264 5.54 3.45 18.71
N ILE A 265 4.36 4.06 18.57
CA ILE A 265 4.22 5.46 18.18
C ILE A 265 4.70 6.37 19.32
N ASP A 266 4.31 6.10 20.57
CA ASP A 266 4.75 6.85 21.75
C ASP A 266 6.27 6.82 21.87
N VAL A 267 6.90 5.64 21.80
CA VAL A 267 8.37 5.47 21.80
C VAL A 267 9.02 6.26 20.66
N SER A 268 8.41 6.29 19.46
CA SER A 268 8.95 7.07 18.35
C SER A 268 8.96 8.57 18.65
N PHE A 269 7.88 9.12 19.21
CA PHE A 269 7.81 10.54 19.61
C PHE A 269 8.74 10.88 20.76
N GLU A 270 8.82 10.06 21.80
CA GLU A 270 9.73 10.23 22.94
C GLU A 270 11.21 10.28 22.50
N ASN A 271 11.52 9.66 21.37
CA ASN A 271 12.85 9.61 20.79
C ASN A 271 13.07 10.55 19.61
N GLY A 272 12.16 11.50 19.39
CA GLY A 272 12.36 12.64 18.49
C GLY A 272 11.78 12.48 17.09
N ALA A 273 10.83 11.57 16.86
CA ALA A 273 10.04 11.56 15.66
C ALA A 273 9.20 12.85 15.54
N VAL A 274 9.14 13.45 14.37
CA VAL A 274 8.32 14.65 14.11
C VAL A 274 6.91 14.30 13.65
N GLY A 275 6.72 13.08 13.13
CA GLY A 275 5.43 12.53 12.74
C GLY A 275 5.45 11.01 12.84
N SER A 276 4.32 10.40 13.19
CA SER A 276 4.19 8.94 13.24
C SER A 276 2.76 8.49 12.99
N LYS A 277 2.58 7.38 12.30
CA LYS A 277 1.26 6.79 12.04
C LYS A 277 1.32 5.29 11.77
N ILE A 278 0.20 4.61 11.99
CA ILE A 278 0.01 3.24 11.55
C ILE A 278 0.03 3.13 10.01
N VAL A 279 0.53 2.03 9.48
CA VAL A 279 0.60 1.71 8.05
C VAL A 279 -0.31 0.53 7.72
N GLY A 280 -0.96 0.60 6.56
CA GLY A 280 -1.83 -0.45 6.05
C GLY A 280 -3.23 -0.44 6.68
N SER A 281 -3.86 -1.61 6.75
CA SER A 281 -5.25 -1.77 7.20
C SER A 281 -5.49 -1.60 8.68
N GLY A 282 -4.45 -1.60 9.49
CA GLY A 282 -4.58 -1.59 10.95
C GLY A 282 -4.83 -2.97 11.56
N GLY A 283 -5.20 -3.00 12.83
CA GLY A 283 -5.36 -4.23 13.60
C GLY A 283 -4.05 -4.91 14.02
N GLY A 284 -2.94 -4.29 13.74
CA GLY A 284 -1.56 -4.76 13.88
C GLY A 284 -0.70 -4.23 12.72
N GLY A 285 0.36 -4.95 12.36
CA GLY A 285 1.21 -4.60 11.23
C GLY A 285 2.35 -3.64 11.60
N SER A 286 2.43 -2.47 10.97
CA SER A 286 3.59 -1.58 11.10
C SER A 286 3.21 -0.14 11.39
N ILE A 287 4.20 0.63 11.82
CA ILE A 287 4.17 2.09 11.86
C ILE A 287 5.19 2.67 10.89
N VAL A 288 4.97 3.92 10.48
CA VAL A 288 5.99 4.77 9.88
C VAL A 288 6.16 6.03 10.71
N SER A 289 7.40 6.34 11.05
CA SER A 289 7.77 7.57 11.75
C SER A 289 8.73 8.39 10.91
N LEU A 290 8.63 9.72 10.99
CA LEU A 290 9.49 10.66 10.27
C LEU A 290 10.53 11.27 11.21
N SER A 291 11.77 11.38 10.74
CA SER A 291 12.86 12.05 11.45
C SER A 291 13.72 12.85 10.49
N THR A 292 14.05 14.07 10.88
CA THR A 292 14.88 15.00 10.08
C THR A 292 16.38 14.84 10.35
N ASN A 293 16.77 13.95 11.25
CA ASN A 293 18.15 13.77 11.70
C ASN A 293 18.50 12.30 11.80
N SER A 294 19.57 11.86 11.13
CA SER A 294 19.98 10.45 11.08
C SER A 294 20.34 9.86 12.45
N ASN A 295 20.90 10.66 13.39
CA ASN A 295 21.15 10.16 14.74
C ASN A 295 19.84 9.86 15.46
N THR A 296 18.85 10.73 15.34
CA THR A 296 17.49 10.52 15.83
C THR A 296 16.85 9.30 15.17
N SER A 297 16.99 9.14 13.86
CA SER A 297 16.48 7.97 13.15
C SER A 297 17.04 6.66 13.69
N ASN A 298 18.35 6.59 13.88
CA ASN A 298 19.01 5.41 14.45
C ASN A 298 18.59 5.15 15.90
N LYS A 299 18.40 6.22 16.70
CA LYS A 299 17.90 6.11 18.07
C LYS A 299 16.49 5.52 18.10
N ILE A 300 15.57 6.02 17.26
CA ILE A 300 14.20 5.49 17.17
C ILE A 300 14.23 4.01 16.78
N VAL A 301 15.05 3.61 15.81
CA VAL A 301 15.20 2.19 15.43
C VAL A 301 15.68 1.34 16.62
N SER A 302 16.68 1.82 17.37
CA SER A 302 17.22 1.11 18.54
C SER A 302 16.15 0.96 19.64
N GLU A 303 15.43 2.03 19.94
CA GLU A 303 14.41 2.03 20.98
C GLU A 303 13.19 1.17 20.62
N LEU A 304 12.75 1.20 19.36
CA LEU A 304 11.73 0.27 18.87
C LEU A 304 12.16 -1.18 19.05
N LYS A 305 13.41 -1.51 18.70
CA LYS A 305 13.96 -2.87 18.93
C LYS A 305 14.02 -3.22 20.41
N SER A 306 14.38 -2.29 21.26
CA SER A 306 14.48 -2.50 22.72
C SER A 306 13.14 -2.88 23.37
N ILE A 307 12.02 -2.38 22.84
CA ILE A 307 10.69 -2.75 23.33
C ILE A 307 10.16 -4.07 22.74
N GLY A 308 10.97 -4.77 21.93
CA GLY A 308 10.69 -6.13 21.45
C GLY A 308 9.79 -6.19 20.22
N VAL A 309 9.78 -5.17 19.35
CA VAL A 309 9.09 -5.25 18.06
C VAL A 309 9.74 -6.32 17.16
N LYS A 310 8.98 -6.84 16.21
CA LYS A 310 9.46 -7.87 15.27
C LYS A 310 10.65 -7.40 14.43
N ASP A 311 10.62 -6.15 13.95
CA ASP A 311 11.70 -5.50 13.21
C ASP A 311 11.56 -3.97 13.28
N ALA A 312 12.68 -3.27 13.14
CA ALA A 312 12.68 -1.82 12.93
C ALA A 312 13.87 -1.42 12.04
N PHE A 313 13.63 -0.56 11.05
CA PHE A 313 14.65 -0.14 10.09
C PHE A 313 14.32 1.22 9.47
N ILE A 314 15.34 1.88 8.90
CA ILE A 314 15.17 3.10 8.12
C ILE A 314 14.84 2.68 6.67
N ALA A 315 13.70 3.13 6.17
CA ALA A 315 13.29 2.95 4.79
C ALA A 315 13.75 4.11 3.92
N ARG A 316 14.04 3.81 2.67
CA ARG A 316 14.38 4.78 1.64
C ARG A 316 13.40 4.66 0.48
N LYS A 317 13.19 5.76 -0.25
CA LYS A 317 12.40 5.78 -1.47
C LYS A 317 13.01 4.82 -2.50
N GLY A 318 12.20 3.93 -3.05
CA GLY A 318 12.60 3.05 -4.15
C GLY A 318 12.49 3.76 -5.51
N ASN A 319 13.03 3.11 -6.55
CA ASN A 319 13.00 3.64 -7.92
C ASN A 319 11.93 2.98 -8.81
N GLY A 320 11.03 2.19 -8.21
CA GLY A 320 10.09 1.35 -8.95
C GLY A 320 10.75 0.05 -9.45
N PRO A 321 9.99 -0.79 -10.16
CA PRO A 321 10.52 -2.05 -10.66
C PRO A 321 11.53 -1.82 -11.79
N THR A 322 12.64 -2.56 -11.73
CA THR A 322 13.72 -2.54 -12.72
C THR A 322 13.99 -3.96 -13.20
N ILE A 323 14.50 -4.11 -14.43
CA ILE A 323 14.93 -5.38 -14.99
C ILE A 323 16.37 -5.26 -15.43
N TYR A 324 17.15 -6.28 -15.13
CA TYR A 324 18.52 -6.44 -15.58
C TYR A 324 18.60 -7.74 -16.40
N TYR A 325 19.31 -7.70 -17.53
CA TYR A 325 19.61 -8.87 -18.36
C TYR A 325 21.10 -9.14 -18.24
N GLU A 326 21.46 -10.39 -17.94
CA GLU A 326 22.83 -10.88 -17.90
C GLU A 326 23.15 -11.72 -19.17
#